data_28668eee921f815c3d39f337e6ab4893
#
_entry.id   28668eee921f815c3d39f337e6ab4893
#
_cell.length_a   1.000
_cell.length_b   1.000
_cell.length_c   1.000
_cell.angle_alpha   90.00
_cell.angle_beta   90.00
_cell.angle_gamma   90.00
#
_symmetry.space_group_name_H-M   'P 1'
#
loop_
_entity.id
_entity.type
_entity.pdbx_description
1 polymer ?
#
loop_
_entity_poly.entity_id
_entity_poly.type
_entity_poly.pdbx_seq_one_letter_code
_entity_poly.pdbx_strand_id
1 'polypeptide(L)'
;FGYSWYTKQKISTLFWAGIGPSLSIVGPAFLISLLITIPLGLLLAHFRNTFTARSIMIACLALISISSLVYVIFGQYFFAYKLGWFPISGWETSWTGRWEFCILPIIIIVVLTVGTDLLFYRTVFLEEIHQDYVRTARSKGLSNQRIMLHHVLRNSLVPIITLVILEIPLLITGTLLVESFFSIPGLGGLIFQSIN
;
A
#
# COMPACT_ATOMS: atom_id res chain seq x y z
N PHE A 1 -12.07 -23.99 -14.97
CA PHE A 1 -10.93 -24.21 -14.09
C PHE A 1 -11.02 -25.62 -13.53
N GLY A 2 -9.95 -26.44 -13.60
CA GLY A 2 -9.91 -27.84 -13.16
C GLY A 2 -10.02 -28.05 -11.64
N TYR A 3 -9.63 -29.27 -11.21
CA TYR A 3 -9.53 -29.61 -9.79
C TYR A 3 -8.08 -29.50 -9.32
N SER A 4 -7.87 -29.07 -8.08
CA SER A 4 -6.55 -29.10 -7.44
C SER A 4 -6.13 -30.56 -7.24
N TRP A 5 -4.92 -30.89 -7.65
CA TRP A 5 -4.35 -32.24 -7.43
C TRP A 5 -4.20 -32.57 -5.95
N TYR A 6 -3.84 -31.56 -5.15
CA TYR A 6 -3.56 -31.70 -3.72
C TYR A 6 -4.84 -31.78 -2.88
N THR A 7 -5.78 -30.85 -3.06
CA THR A 7 -7.00 -30.76 -2.24
C THR A 7 -8.21 -31.48 -2.85
N LYS A 8 -8.12 -31.94 -4.11
CA LYS A 8 -9.24 -32.51 -4.91
C LYS A 8 -10.48 -31.61 -4.99
N GLN A 9 -10.34 -30.32 -4.65
CA GLN A 9 -11.40 -29.33 -4.73
C GLN A 9 -11.33 -28.56 -6.04
N LYS A 10 -12.45 -27.97 -6.46
CA LYS A 10 -12.48 -27.10 -7.63
C LYS A 10 -11.61 -25.86 -7.38
N ILE A 11 -10.74 -25.51 -8.32
CA ILE A 11 -9.88 -24.33 -8.22
C ILE A 11 -10.71 -23.05 -8.04
N SER A 12 -11.87 -22.95 -8.70
CA SER A 12 -12.78 -21.82 -8.53
C SER A 12 -13.26 -21.64 -7.08
N THR A 13 -13.56 -22.74 -6.38
CA THR A 13 -14.03 -22.67 -4.99
C THR A 13 -12.92 -22.20 -4.05
N LEU A 14 -11.69 -22.71 -4.25
CA LEU A 14 -10.52 -22.29 -3.49
C LEU A 14 -10.19 -20.80 -3.72
N PHE A 15 -10.29 -20.35 -4.97
CA PHE A 15 -10.04 -18.98 -5.35
C PHE A 15 -11.03 -18.02 -4.67
N TRP A 16 -12.33 -18.30 -4.75
CA TRP A 16 -13.35 -17.47 -4.09
C TRP A 16 -13.24 -17.48 -2.57
N ALA A 17 -12.84 -18.60 -1.97
CA ALA A 17 -12.61 -18.68 -0.54
C ALA A 17 -11.41 -17.83 -0.08
N GLY A 18 -10.33 -17.78 -0.89
CA GLY A 18 -9.11 -17.02 -0.56
C GLY A 18 -9.21 -15.51 -0.82
N ILE A 19 -10.04 -15.05 -1.78
CA ILE A 19 -10.19 -13.61 -2.10
C ILE A 19 -10.64 -12.80 -0.87
N GLY A 20 -11.63 -13.28 -0.13
CA GLY A 20 -12.18 -12.55 1.02
C GLY A 20 -11.13 -12.19 2.07
N PRO A 21 -10.38 -13.15 2.60
CA PRO A 21 -9.27 -12.91 3.52
C PRO A 21 -8.21 -11.97 2.97
N SER A 22 -7.73 -12.21 1.74
CA SER A 22 -6.72 -11.34 1.10
C SER A 22 -7.20 -9.88 0.99
N LEU A 23 -8.41 -9.65 0.47
CA LEU A 23 -8.98 -8.31 0.33
C LEU A 23 -9.23 -7.64 1.68
N SER A 24 -9.51 -8.38 2.75
CA SER A 24 -9.70 -7.83 4.09
C SER A 24 -8.44 -7.16 4.64
N ILE A 25 -7.27 -7.49 4.12
CA ILE A 25 -5.98 -6.93 4.54
C ILE A 25 -5.45 -5.95 3.51
N VAL A 26 -5.35 -6.40 2.26
CA VAL A 26 -4.71 -5.61 1.20
C VAL A 26 -5.59 -4.43 0.80
N GLY A 27 -6.92 -4.58 0.80
CA GLY A 27 -7.85 -3.51 0.46
C GLY A 27 -7.74 -2.29 1.40
N PRO A 28 -7.92 -2.46 2.72
CA PRO A 28 -7.72 -1.35 3.65
C PRO A 28 -6.29 -0.80 3.64
N ALA A 29 -5.25 -1.65 3.54
CA ALA A 29 -3.87 -1.19 3.46
C ALA A 29 -3.64 -0.27 2.25
N PHE A 30 -4.14 -0.67 1.09
CA PHE A 30 -4.08 0.11 -0.14
C PHE A 30 -4.78 1.47 -0.02
N LEU A 31 -6.02 1.49 0.50
CA LEU A 31 -6.76 2.73 0.70
C LEU A 31 -6.05 3.68 1.68
N ILE A 32 -5.52 3.14 2.79
CA ILE A 32 -4.77 3.93 3.78
C ILE A 32 -3.49 4.47 3.14
N SER A 33 -2.75 3.65 2.38
CA SER A 33 -1.56 4.10 1.66
C SER A 33 -1.88 5.26 0.72
N LEU A 34 -2.90 5.17 -0.12
CA LEU A 34 -3.34 6.25 -1.02
C LEU A 34 -3.71 7.53 -0.27
N LEU A 35 -4.49 7.40 0.82
CA LEU A 35 -4.91 8.54 1.64
C LEU A 35 -3.75 9.26 2.31
N ILE A 36 -2.66 8.58 2.60
CA ILE A 36 -1.45 9.14 3.19
C ILE A 36 -0.52 9.70 2.10
N THR A 37 -0.24 8.91 1.05
CA THR A 37 0.85 9.20 0.12
C THR A 37 0.50 10.28 -0.88
N ILE A 38 -0.75 10.38 -1.34
CA ILE A 38 -1.16 11.41 -2.29
C ILE A 38 -1.08 12.81 -1.67
N PRO A 39 -1.72 13.11 -0.51
CA PRO A 39 -1.61 14.43 0.10
C PRO A 39 -0.18 14.76 0.55
N LEU A 40 0.52 13.78 1.11
CA LEU A 40 1.89 13.99 1.57
C LEU A 40 2.85 14.22 0.38
N GLY A 41 2.69 13.51 -0.72
CA GLY A 41 3.44 13.72 -1.96
C GLY A 41 3.24 15.12 -2.53
N LEU A 42 1.98 15.61 -2.54
CA LEU A 42 1.64 16.96 -2.96
C LEU A 42 2.30 18.02 -2.06
N LEU A 43 2.27 17.81 -0.74
CA LEU A 43 2.92 18.70 0.22
C LEU A 43 4.45 18.71 0.04
N LEU A 44 5.07 17.56 -0.15
CA LEU A 44 6.52 17.45 -0.38
C LEU A 44 6.94 18.05 -1.73
N ALA A 45 6.11 18.01 -2.74
CA ALA A 45 6.33 18.69 -4.00
C ALA A 45 6.19 20.22 -3.85
N HIS A 46 5.23 20.69 -3.04
CA HIS A 46 5.06 22.10 -2.74
C HIS A 46 6.25 22.68 -1.96
N PHE A 47 6.68 21.98 -0.90
CA PHE A 47 7.79 22.37 -0.03
C PHE A 47 9.14 21.76 -0.45
N ARG A 48 9.34 21.49 -1.72
CA ARG A 48 10.50 20.74 -2.25
C ARG A 48 11.89 21.24 -1.83
N ASN A 49 12.03 22.52 -1.53
CA ASN A 49 13.31 23.13 -1.17
C ASN A 49 13.58 23.14 0.35
N THR A 50 12.67 22.58 1.16
CA THR A 50 12.83 22.56 2.62
C THR A 50 13.69 21.39 3.08
N PHE A 51 14.35 21.56 4.22
CA PHE A 51 15.11 20.48 4.88
C PHE A 51 14.20 19.30 5.25
N THR A 52 12.99 19.58 5.74
CA THR A 52 11.99 18.57 6.11
C THR A 52 11.60 17.68 4.93
N ALA A 53 11.35 18.26 3.75
CA ALA A 53 11.04 17.49 2.55
C ALA A 53 12.21 16.57 2.15
N ARG A 54 13.44 17.05 2.27
CA ARG A 54 14.63 16.26 1.98
C ARG A 54 14.81 15.11 2.98
N SER A 55 14.61 15.38 4.27
CA SER A 55 14.72 14.34 5.31
C SER A 55 13.67 13.24 5.14
N ILE A 56 12.42 13.59 4.82
CA ILE A 56 11.37 12.59 4.54
C ILE A 56 11.73 11.73 3.33
N MET A 57 12.30 12.33 2.27
CA MET A 57 12.74 11.58 1.10
C MET A 57 13.86 10.58 1.43
N ILE A 58 14.83 10.98 2.25
CA ILE A 58 15.90 10.08 2.72
C ILE A 58 15.29 8.96 3.57
N ALA A 59 14.35 9.27 4.45
CA ALA A 59 13.64 8.25 5.24
C ALA A 59 12.88 7.26 4.35
N CYS A 60 12.20 7.71 3.31
CA CYS A 60 11.53 6.82 2.34
C CYS A 60 12.54 5.88 1.65
N LEU A 61 13.68 6.42 1.20
CA LEU A 61 14.74 5.59 0.60
C LEU A 61 15.29 4.56 1.59
N ALA A 62 15.46 4.93 2.85
CA ALA A 62 15.88 4.00 3.90
C ALA A 62 14.83 2.91 4.13
N LEU A 63 13.53 3.26 4.16
CA LEU A 63 12.46 2.29 4.28
C LEU A 63 12.44 1.28 3.12
N ILE A 64 12.59 1.73 1.88
CA ILE A 64 12.60 0.86 0.69
C ILE A 64 13.81 -0.09 0.68
N SER A 65 14.93 0.33 1.28
CA SER A 65 16.17 -0.47 1.33
C SER A 65 16.08 -1.69 2.24
N ILE A 66 15.09 -1.74 3.13
CA ILE A 66 14.90 -2.86 4.08
C ILE A 66 14.02 -3.93 3.43
N SER A 67 14.42 -5.19 3.53
CA SER A 67 13.64 -6.31 3.00
C SER A 67 12.27 -6.42 3.68
N SER A 68 11.23 -6.76 2.90
CA SER A 68 9.87 -7.00 3.41
C SER A 68 9.81 -8.06 4.51
N LEU A 69 10.66 -9.08 4.47
CA LEU A 69 10.76 -10.10 5.52
C LEU A 69 11.15 -9.49 6.87
N VAL A 70 12.06 -8.53 6.87
CA VAL A 70 12.48 -7.85 8.12
C VAL A 70 11.31 -7.11 8.74
N TYR A 71 10.50 -6.41 7.94
CA TYR A 71 9.30 -5.73 8.43
C TYR A 71 8.29 -6.68 9.05
N VAL A 72 8.04 -7.82 8.42
CA VAL A 72 7.09 -8.81 8.91
C VAL A 72 7.59 -9.41 10.23
N ILE A 73 8.84 -9.90 10.27
CA ILE A 73 9.42 -10.55 11.46
C ILE A 73 9.55 -9.54 12.60
N PHE A 74 10.06 -8.33 12.32
CA PHE A 74 10.21 -7.29 13.33
C PHE A 74 8.85 -6.84 13.85
N GLY A 75 7.87 -6.66 12.98
CA GLY A 75 6.50 -6.29 13.34
C GLY A 75 5.85 -7.31 14.27
N GLN A 76 5.92 -8.61 13.92
CA GLN A 76 5.41 -9.69 14.77
C GLN A 76 6.16 -9.76 16.11
N TYR A 77 7.50 -9.72 16.08
CA TYR A 77 8.28 -9.81 17.29
C TYR A 77 8.03 -8.63 18.24
N PHE A 78 8.06 -7.42 17.73
CA PHE A 78 7.98 -6.22 18.56
C PHE A 78 6.55 -5.92 19.01
N PHE A 79 5.59 -5.85 18.09
CA PHE A 79 4.21 -5.43 18.40
C PHE A 79 3.34 -6.57 18.92
N ALA A 80 3.49 -7.77 18.40
CA ALA A 80 2.68 -8.90 18.84
C ALA A 80 3.29 -9.64 20.03
N TYR A 81 4.56 -10.04 19.95
CA TYR A 81 5.17 -10.83 21.02
C TYR A 81 5.62 -9.97 22.22
N LYS A 82 6.42 -8.90 21.99
CA LYS A 82 7.04 -8.14 23.09
C LYS A 82 6.04 -7.18 23.77
N LEU A 83 5.24 -6.46 23.00
CA LEU A 83 4.24 -5.50 23.49
C LEU A 83 2.88 -6.14 23.78
N GLY A 84 2.55 -7.26 23.14
CA GLY A 84 1.26 -7.94 23.30
C GLY A 84 0.06 -7.14 22.80
N TRP A 85 0.28 -6.16 21.88
CA TRP A 85 -0.79 -5.28 21.39
C TRP A 85 -1.67 -5.96 20.35
N PHE A 86 -1.12 -6.90 19.62
CA PHE A 86 -1.81 -7.62 18.55
C PHE A 86 -1.56 -9.13 18.66
N PRO A 87 -2.47 -9.98 18.16
CA PRO A 87 -2.22 -11.40 18.06
C PRO A 87 -1.04 -11.69 17.11
N ILE A 88 -0.25 -12.71 17.42
CA ILE A 88 0.95 -13.08 16.65
C ILE A 88 0.56 -13.59 15.27
N SER A 89 -0.45 -14.47 15.20
CA SER A 89 -0.96 -15.08 13.97
C SER A 89 -2.34 -15.65 14.22
N GLY A 90 -3.09 -15.91 13.16
CA GLY A 90 -4.41 -16.50 13.22
C GLY A 90 -5.41 -15.84 12.29
N TRP A 91 -6.59 -16.44 12.20
CA TRP A 91 -7.70 -15.92 11.41
C TRP A 91 -9.00 -16.29 12.07
N GLU A 92 -9.87 -15.33 12.25
CA GLU A 92 -11.21 -15.56 12.76
C GLU A 92 -12.25 -15.29 11.69
N THR A 93 -13.26 -16.16 11.62
CA THR A 93 -14.36 -16.04 10.65
C THR A 93 -15.39 -14.99 11.05
N SER A 94 -15.47 -14.67 12.36
CA SER A 94 -16.33 -13.61 12.88
C SER A 94 -15.85 -12.23 12.44
N TRP A 95 -16.75 -11.36 12.00
CA TRP A 95 -16.43 -10.01 11.57
C TRP A 95 -15.80 -9.16 12.67
N THR A 96 -16.23 -9.31 13.91
CA THR A 96 -15.77 -8.51 15.06
C THR A 96 -14.36 -8.93 15.53
N GLY A 97 -14.08 -10.24 15.58
CA GLY A 97 -12.74 -10.73 15.98
C GLY A 97 -11.69 -10.62 14.89
N ARG A 98 -12.10 -10.67 13.62
CA ARG A 98 -11.19 -10.63 12.47
C ARG A 98 -10.26 -9.40 12.46
N TRP A 99 -10.77 -8.24 12.85
CA TRP A 99 -9.99 -7.00 12.79
C TRP A 99 -8.77 -7.00 13.68
N GLU A 100 -8.81 -7.68 14.81
CA GLU A 100 -7.65 -7.81 15.70
C GLU A 100 -6.47 -8.51 14.98
N PHE A 101 -6.77 -9.50 14.13
CA PHE A 101 -5.76 -10.22 13.34
C PHE A 101 -5.34 -9.47 12.06
N CYS A 102 -6.16 -8.54 11.57
CA CYS A 102 -5.88 -7.79 10.33
C CYS A 102 -5.07 -6.51 10.57
N ILE A 103 -5.17 -5.86 11.73
CA ILE A 103 -4.59 -4.53 11.95
C ILE A 103 -3.06 -4.56 11.78
N LEU A 104 -2.36 -5.48 12.41
CA LEU A 104 -0.89 -5.54 12.31
C LEU A 104 -0.40 -5.84 10.88
N PRO A 105 -0.94 -6.83 10.15
CA PRO A 105 -0.66 -7.01 8.72
C PRO A 105 -0.92 -5.76 7.89
N ILE A 106 -2.04 -5.07 8.10
CA ILE A 106 -2.37 -3.83 7.37
C ILE A 106 -1.30 -2.76 7.61
N ILE A 107 -0.91 -2.54 8.86
CA ILE A 107 0.14 -1.55 9.20
C ILE A 107 1.45 -1.90 8.49
N ILE A 108 1.85 -3.16 8.51
CA ILE A 108 3.09 -3.62 7.85
C ILE A 108 3.03 -3.37 6.34
N ILE A 109 1.93 -3.71 5.68
CA ILE A 109 1.76 -3.47 4.24
C ILE A 109 1.82 -1.97 3.94
N VAL A 110 1.14 -1.13 4.71
CA VAL A 110 1.19 0.34 4.54
C VAL A 110 2.62 0.84 4.66
N VAL A 111 3.38 0.41 5.67
CA VAL A 111 4.78 0.83 5.83
C VAL A 111 5.65 0.38 4.66
N LEU A 112 5.41 -0.81 4.11
CA LEU A 112 6.13 -1.33 2.95
C LEU A 112 5.86 -0.53 1.67
N THR A 113 4.63 -0.07 1.47
CA THR A 113 4.22 0.62 0.22
C THR A 113 4.44 2.12 0.27
N VAL A 114 4.23 2.77 1.43
CA VAL A 114 4.29 4.23 1.59
C VAL A 114 5.58 4.83 1.05
N GLY A 115 6.74 4.19 1.27
CA GLY A 115 8.03 4.68 0.78
C GLY A 115 8.06 4.84 -0.73
N THR A 116 7.70 3.79 -1.45
CA THR A 116 7.70 3.73 -2.92
C THR A 116 6.66 4.65 -3.53
N ASP A 117 5.42 4.59 -3.02
CA ASP A 117 4.29 5.37 -3.50
C ASP A 117 4.55 6.87 -3.33
N LEU A 118 5.08 7.27 -2.17
CA LEU A 118 5.37 8.67 -1.88
C LEU A 118 6.45 9.25 -2.81
N LEU A 119 7.50 8.47 -3.11
CA LEU A 119 8.52 8.87 -4.08
C LEU A 119 7.92 9.05 -5.48
N PHE A 120 7.07 8.11 -5.89
CA PHE A 120 6.42 8.16 -7.20
C PHE A 120 5.49 9.36 -7.32
N TYR A 121 4.52 9.50 -6.39
CA TYR A 121 3.53 10.59 -6.47
C TYR A 121 4.20 11.96 -6.37
N ARG A 122 5.22 12.11 -5.51
CA ARG A 122 6.00 13.35 -5.46
C ARG A 122 6.65 13.67 -6.80
N THR A 123 7.20 12.68 -7.51
CA THR A 123 7.82 12.89 -8.83
C THR A 123 6.78 13.35 -9.84
N VAL A 124 5.62 12.70 -9.90
CA VAL A 124 4.49 13.09 -10.75
C VAL A 124 4.08 14.54 -10.47
N PHE A 125 3.92 14.93 -9.19
CA PHE A 125 3.57 16.31 -8.85
C PHE A 125 4.66 17.32 -9.24
N LEU A 126 5.94 16.95 -9.12
CA LEU A 126 7.04 17.82 -9.53
C LEU A 126 7.08 18.04 -11.05
N GLU A 127 6.81 17.02 -11.84
CA GLU A 127 6.70 17.11 -13.31
C GLU A 127 5.58 18.07 -13.70
N GLU A 128 4.41 17.93 -13.07
CA GLU A 128 3.26 18.80 -13.34
C GLU A 128 3.49 20.26 -12.91
N ILE A 129 4.21 20.53 -11.84
CA ILE A 129 4.55 21.89 -11.40
C ILE A 129 5.36 22.67 -12.45
N HIS A 130 6.11 21.97 -13.30
CA HIS A 130 6.96 22.61 -14.31
C HIS A 130 6.24 22.83 -15.66
N GLN A 131 5.00 22.43 -15.82
CA GLN A 131 4.21 22.58 -17.04
C GLN A 131 3.85 24.05 -17.32
N ASP A 132 3.65 24.39 -18.58
CA ASP A 132 3.39 25.77 -19.03
C ASP A 132 2.05 26.33 -18.52
N TYR A 133 1.04 25.47 -18.33
CA TYR A 133 -0.23 25.92 -17.75
C TYR A 133 -0.07 26.41 -16.30
N VAL A 134 0.90 25.87 -15.55
CA VAL A 134 1.22 26.33 -14.19
C VAL A 134 1.87 27.72 -14.26
N ARG A 135 2.77 27.95 -15.20
CA ARG A 135 3.37 29.28 -15.45
C ARG A 135 2.31 30.30 -15.80
N THR A 136 1.38 29.94 -16.68
CA THR A 136 0.24 30.78 -17.07
C THR A 136 -0.65 31.11 -15.88
N ALA A 137 -0.95 30.13 -15.03
CA ALA A 137 -1.74 30.34 -13.81
C ALA A 137 -1.07 31.32 -12.84
N ARG A 138 0.27 31.23 -12.68
CA ARG A 138 1.04 32.18 -11.88
C ARG A 138 1.03 33.59 -12.45
N SER A 139 1.16 33.74 -13.77
CA SER A 139 1.09 35.04 -14.46
C SER A 139 -0.28 35.71 -14.29
N LYS A 140 -1.35 34.93 -14.10
CA LYS A 140 -2.70 35.42 -13.78
C LYS A 140 -2.89 35.75 -12.29
N GLY A 141 -1.84 35.69 -11.45
CA GLY A 141 -1.89 36.05 -10.03
C GLY A 141 -2.56 35.02 -9.12
N LEU A 142 -2.75 33.79 -9.56
CA LEU A 142 -3.31 32.74 -8.69
C LEU A 142 -2.35 32.38 -7.56
N SER A 143 -2.90 32.16 -6.35
CA SER A 143 -2.12 31.72 -5.20
C SER A 143 -1.53 30.32 -5.41
N ASN A 144 -0.34 30.08 -4.85
CA ASN A 144 0.33 28.76 -4.96
C ASN A 144 -0.54 27.60 -4.49
N GLN A 145 -1.32 27.78 -3.42
CA GLN A 145 -2.24 26.75 -2.92
C GLN A 145 -3.33 26.41 -3.95
N ARG A 146 -3.93 27.42 -4.57
CA ARG A 146 -4.94 27.20 -5.62
C ARG A 146 -4.34 26.51 -6.84
N ILE A 147 -3.13 26.87 -7.23
CA ILE A 147 -2.40 26.19 -8.32
C ILE A 147 -2.16 24.73 -7.98
N MET A 148 -1.67 24.41 -6.78
CA MET A 148 -1.38 23.03 -6.36
C MET A 148 -2.65 22.17 -6.33
N LEU A 149 -3.74 22.66 -5.74
CA LEU A 149 -4.95 21.86 -5.55
C LEU A 149 -5.82 21.75 -6.81
N HIS A 150 -5.94 22.81 -7.62
CA HIS A 150 -6.86 22.84 -8.76
C HIS A 150 -6.19 22.54 -10.09
N HIS A 151 -4.91 22.85 -10.24
CA HIS A 151 -4.20 22.64 -11.50
C HIS A 151 -3.26 21.43 -11.42
N VAL A 152 -2.34 21.43 -10.47
CA VAL A 152 -1.35 20.34 -10.34
C VAL A 152 -2.02 19.03 -9.95
N LEU A 153 -2.73 18.97 -8.83
CA LEU A 153 -3.37 17.74 -8.35
C LEU A 153 -4.32 17.15 -9.40
N ARG A 154 -5.16 18.00 -10.02
CA ARG A 154 -6.15 17.54 -11.01
C ARG A 154 -5.50 16.89 -12.23
N ASN A 155 -4.43 17.46 -12.76
CA ASN A 155 -3.75 16.91 -13.93
C ASN A 155 -2.89 15.67 -13.55
N SER A 156 -2.31 15.66 -12.35
CA SER A 156 -1.60 14.51 -11.82
C SER A 156 -2.48 13.28 -11.56
N LEU A 157 -3.81 13.44 -11.51
CA LEU A 157 -4.72 12.29 -11.34
C LEU A 157 -4.59 11.27 -12.48
N VAL A 158 -4.26 11.68 -13.70
CA VAL A 158 -4.13 10.75 -14.82
C VAL A 158 -3.02 9.72 -14.58
N PRO A 159 -1.74 10.11 -14.36
CA PRO A 159 -0.70 9.14 -14.05
C PRO A 159 -0.93 8.41 -12.71
N ILE A 160 -1.53 9.06 -11.70
CA ILE A 160 -1.86 8.42 -10.43
C ILE A 160 -2.90 7.32 -10.62
N ILE A 161 -4.00 7.58 -11.32
CA ILE A 161 -5.04 6.57 -11.59
C ILE A 161 -4.47 5.42 -12.42
N THR A 162 -3.58 5.70 -13.35
CA THR A 162 -2.91 4.65 -14.14
C THR A 162 -2.13 3.70 -13.24
N LEU A 163 -1.36 4.23 -12.29
CA LEU A 163 -0.63 3.41 -11.32
C LEU A 163 -1.59 2.60 -10.44
N VAL A 164 -2.61 3.26 -9.89
CA VAL A 164 -3.65 2.63 -9.06
C VAL A 164 -4.31 1.44 -9.78
N ILE A 165 -4.62 1.59 -11.08
CA ILE A 165 -5.19 0.50 -11.88
C ILE A 165 -4.20 -0.65 -12.05
N LEU A 166 -2.91 -0.36 -12.24
CA LEU A 166 -1.86 -1.38 -12.35
C LEU A 166 -1.63 -2.15 -11.04
N GLU A 167 -1.97 -1.56 -9.90
CA GLU A 167 -1.88 -2.21 -8.59
C GLU A 167 -3.08 -3.12 -8.27
N ILE A 168 -4.24 -2.93 -8.91
CA ILE A 168 -5.45 -3.76 -8.67
C ILE A 168 -5.18 -5.27 -8.78
N PRO A 169 -4.47 -5.80 -9.79
CA PRO A 169 -4.15 -7.23 -9.84
C PRO A 169 -3.38 -7.73 -8.61
N LEU A 170 -2.50 -6.88 -8.03
CA LEU A 170 -1.75 -7.22 -6.82
C LEU A 170 -2.67 -7.31 -5.59
N LEU A 171 -3.74 -6.50 -5.54
CA LEU A 171 -4.75 -6.61 -4.49
C LEU A 171 -5.47 -7.97 -4.51
N ILE A 172 -5.66 -8.52 -5.71
CA ILE A 172 -6.35 -9.81 -5.89
C ILE A 172 -5.40 -10.98 -5.59
N THR A 173 -4.14 -10.89 -6.02
CA THR A 173 -3.15 -11.95 -5.77
C THR A 173 -2.70 -12.02 -4.32
N GLY A 174 -2.96 -10.96 -3.53
CA GLY A 174 -2.57 -10.90 -2.13
C GLY A 174 -1.07 -10.72 -1.91
N THR A 175 -0.69 -10.71 -0.64
CA THR A 175 0.71 -10.64 -0.21
C THR A 175 1.15 -11.97 0.36
N LEU A 176 1.71 -12.83 -0.46
CA LEU A 176 2.13 -14.19 -0.10
C LEU A 176 2.91 -14.24 1.22
N LEU A 177 3.89 -13.36 1.40
CA LEU A 177 4.70 -13.32 2.61
C LEU A 177 3.87 -12.96 3.85
N VAL A 178 3.12 -11.87 3.80
CA VAL A 178 2.33 -11.41 4.95
C VAL A 178 1.27 -12.47 5.32
N GLU A 179 0.54 -12.99 4.33
CA GLU A 179 -0.48 -14.01 4.58
C GLU A 179 0.09 -15.29 5.18
N SER A 180 1.26 -15.74 4.71
CA SER A 180 1.91 -16.95 5.23
C SER A 180 2.40 -16.76 6.66
N PHE A 181 3.05 -15.64 6.98
CA PHE A 181 3.57 -15.37 8.33
C PHE A 181 2.46 -15.14 9.36
N PHE A 182 1.35 -14.53 8.96
CA PHE A 182 0.21 -14.29 9.85
C PHE A 182 -0.83 -15.42 9.84
N SER A 183 -0.57 -16.53 9.09
CA SER A 183 -1.48 -17.68 8.97
C SER A 183 -2.87 -17.29 8.47
N ILE A 184 -2.94 -16.37 7.52
CA ILE A 184 -4.19 -15.89 6.95
C ILE A 184 -4.54 -16.78 5.75
N PRO A 185 -5.76 -17.34 5.68
CA PRO A 185 -6.16 -18.25 4.60
C PRO A 185 -6.51 -17.49 3.32
N GLY A 186 -5.54 -16.72 2.79
CA GLY A 186 -5.69 -15.91 1.59
C GLY A 186 -5.16 -16.59 0.33
N LEU A 187 -5.21 -15.89 -0.80
CA LEU A 187 -4.76 -16.38 -2.11
C LEU A 187 -3.26 -16.63 -2.14
N GLY A 188 -2.45 -15.81 -1.48
CA GLY A 188 -1.01 -16.00 -1.37
C GLY A 188 -0.66 -17.31 -0.66
N GLY A 189 -1.37 -17.64 0.41
CA GLY A 189 -1.22 -18.93 1.10
C GLY A 189 -1.59 -20.13 0.23
N LEU A 190 -2.63 -20.02 -0.59
CA LEU A 190 -3.02 -21.07 -1.56
C LEU A 190 -1.95 -21.29 -2.63
N ILE A 191 -1.32 -20.21 -3.13
CA ILE A 191 -0.20 -20.30 -4.08
C ILE A 191 0.97 -21.04 -3.43
N PHE A 192 1.32 -20.70 -2.20
CA PHE A 192 2.42 -21.35 -1.48
C PHE A 192 2.18 -22.84 -1.27
N GLN A 193 0.95 -23.25 -0.90
CA GLN A 193 0.58 -24.64 -0.74
C GLN A 193 0.57 -25.44 -2.05
N SER A 194 0.39 -24.80 -3.19
CA SER A 194 0.38 -25.47 -4.50
C SER A 194 1.76 -25.68 -5.10
N ILE A 195 2.81 -25.09 -4.51
CA ILE A 195 4.21 -25.22 -4.96
C ILE A 195 4.95 -26.33 -4.19
N ASN A 196 4.51 -26.63 -2.96
CA ASN A 196 5.06 -27.70 -2.12
C ASN A 196 4.25 -28.99 -2.25
#